data_d6e18879ab7b4fb9aab18d078c635b0a
#
_entry.id   d6e18879ab7b4fb9aab18d078c635b0a
#
_cell.length_a   1.000
_cell.length_b   1.000
_cell.length_c   1.000
_cell.angle_alpha   90.00
_cell.angle_beta   90.00
_cell.angle_gamma   90.00
#
_symmetry.space_group_name_H-M   'P 1'
#
loop_
_entity.id
_entity.type
_entity.pdbx_description
1 polymer ?
#
loop_
_entity_poly.entity_id
_entity_poly.type
_entity_poly.pdbx_seq_one_letter_code
_entity_poly.pdbx_strand_id
1 'polypeptide(L)'
;MAQTPYLTSPVKSTGMPKGIPYIIGNEAAERCSFYGMRAVLFVFLTTYLMQPGGRLDAYTDQEAKGWVHLFVASAYFFPVIGALISDSIWGKYRTIITLSMVYCAGHACLAFMGVMGNTKGWLFAGLILIAMGSGGIKPCVSAHVGDQFGKSNGHLLSKVFGWFYFSINLGAFLSGMLTPFLLEATAGEGMGAKLYPSVQWLVGEKGPNEILFGPHYAFGLPGILMALATWVFWMGRNKFVHIQTRGVKEYFAETFSDEGKKAIGRISVVFAFIIVFWSLFDQIGTTWLIQAKSLDRMIPEGIPLIGGQELLPAQISAVFNPLFILLLIPIFNYGIYPLIDRVFPLSPLRKIGIGLFTMLSLIHI
;
A
#
# COMPACT_ATOMS: atom_id res chain seq x y z
N MET A 1 -18.20 -3.81 -34.43
CA MET A 1 -17.75 -4.99 -33.67
C MET A 1 -18.71 -5.19 -32.52
N ALA A 2 -19.43 -6.29 -32.46
CA ALA A 2 -20.32 -6.60 -31.33
C ALA A 2 -19.45 -6.73 -30.06
N GLN A 3 -19.74 -5.93 -29.03
CA GLN A 3 -19.05 -6.06 -27.74
C GLN A 3 -19.39 -7.44 -27.19
N THR A 4 -18.36 -8.27 -26.97
CA THR A 4 -18.54 -9.53 -26.24
C THR A 4 -19.07 -9.18 -24.85
N PRO A 5 -20.22 -9.73 -24.43
CA PRO A 5 -20.76 -9.43 -23.11
C PRO A 5 -19.77 -9.90 -22.05
N TYR A 6 -19.63 -9.08 -20.98
CA TYR A 6 -18.77 -9.45 -19.86
C TYR A 6 -19.24 -10.74 -19.20
N LEU A 7 -18.30 -11.50 -18.64
CA LEU A 7 -18.64 -12.70 -17.84
C LEU A 7 -19.36 -12.26 -16.56
N THR A 8 -20.50 -12.87 -16.28
CA THR A 8 -21.30 -12.58 -15.05
C THR A 8 -21.21 -13.69 -14.01
N SER A 9 -20.54 -14.79 -14.35
CA SER A 9 -20.28 -15.91 -13.44
C SER A 9 -18.93 -16.56 -13.78
N PRO A 10 -18.28 -17.22 -12.80
CA PRO A 10 -17.02 -17.93 -13.02
C PRO A 10 -17.15 -19.01 -14.10
N VAL A 11 -16.12 -19.09 -14.93
CA VAL A 11 -16.04 -20.14 -15.97
C VAL A 11 -15.88 -21.49 -15.28
N LYS A 12 -16.64 -22.50 -15.72
CA LYS A 12 -16.49 -23.88 -15.25
C LYS A 12 -15.13 -24.45 -15.74
N SER A 13 -14.11 -24.31 -14.90
CA SER A 13 -12.74 -24.76 -15.16
C SER A 13 -12.10 -25.18 -13.86
N THR A 14 -11.21 -26.16 -13.90
CA THR A 14 -10.37 -26.57 -12.76
C THR A 14 -9.07 -25.77 -12.70
N GLY A 15 -8.77 -24.99 -13.74
CA GLY A 15 -7.55 -24.19 -13.85
C GLY A 15 -7.66 -22.80 -13.23
N MET A 16 -6.53 -22.08 -13.28
CA MET A 16 -6.41 -20.70 -12.81
C MET A 16 -7.24 -19.76 -13.69
N PRO A 17 -8.09 -18.89 -13.12
CA PRO A 17 -8.85 -17.90 -13.91
C PRO A 17 -7.92 -16.95 -14.65
N LYS A 18 -8.21 -16.67 -15.91
CA LYS A 18 -7.38 -15.83 -16.79
C LYS A 18 -7.27 -14.37 -16.36
N GLY A 19 -8.17 -13.91 -15.50
CA GLY A 19 -8.16 -12.55 -14.94
C GLY A 19 -7.13 -12.37 -13.82
N ILE A 20 -6.75 -13.42 -13.11
CA ILE A 20 -5.90 -13.36 -11.91
C ILE A 20 -4.57 -12.62 -12.12
N PRO A 21 -3.78 -12.86 -13.20
CA PRO A 21 -2.51 -12.15 -13.40
C PRO A 21 -2.68 -10.62 -13.50
N TYR A 22 -3.77 -10.14 -14.08
CA TYR A 22 -4.06 -8.71 -14.19
C TYR A 22 -4.42 -8.09 -12.85
N ILE A 23 -5.11 -8.83 -11.98
CA ILE A 23 -5.47 -8.36 -10.63
C ILE A 23 -4.22 -8.33 -9.75
N ILE A 24 -3.40 -9.38 -9.76
CA ILE A 24 -2.16 -9.45 -8.97
C ILE A 24 -1.14 -8.40 -9.44
N GLY A 25 -0.99 -8.22 -10.76
CA GLY A 25 -0.10 -7.19 -11.31
C GLY A 25 -0.54 -5.78 -10.93
N ASN A 26 -1.85 -5.50 -10.98
CA ASN A 26 -2.41 -4.24 -10.50
C ASN A 26 -2.14 -4.02 -9.00
N GLU A 27 -2.36 -5.04 -8.17
CA GLU A 27 -2.12 -4.95 -6.73
C GLU A 27 -0.63 -4.69 -6.42
N ALA A 28 0.28 -5.43 -7.06
CA ALA A 28 1.71 -5.23 -6.86
C ALA A 28 2.14 -3.77 -7.13
N ALA A 29 1.69 -3.20 -8.25
CA ALA A 29 2.03 -1.85 -8.64
C ALA A 29 1.31 -0.80 -7.76
N GLU A 30 0.05 -1.04 -7.37
CA GLU A 30 -0.66 -0.18 -6.43
C GLU A 30 0.03 -0.16 -5.06
N ARG A 31 0.44 -1.32 -4.54
CA ARG A 31 1.16 -1.39 -3.27
C ARG A 31 2.53 -0.72 -3.35
N CYS A 32 3.26 -0.93 -4.42
CA CYS A 32 4.51 -0.22 -4.68
C CYS A 32 4.28 1.31 -4.66
N SER A 33 3.22 1.78 -5.30
CA SER A 33 2.83 3.19 -5.32
C SER A 33 2.50 3.73 -3.92
N PHE A 34 1.63 3.05 -3.17
CA PHE A 34 1.19 3.48 -1.85
C PHE A 34 2.33 3.49 -0.82
N TYR A 35 3.05 2.37 -0.70
CA TYR A 35 4.13 2.27 0.28
C TYR A 35 5.33 3.14 -0.09
N GLY A 36 5.59 3.35 -1.38
CA GLY A 36 6.63 4.27 -1.85
C GLY A 36 6.36 5.71 -1.42
N MET A 37 5.15 6.19 -1.66
CA MET A 37 4.74 7.52 -1.22
C MET A 37 4.77 7.63 0.32
N ARG A 38 4.24 6.63 1.02
CA ARG A 38 4.21 6.61 2.49
C ARG A 38 5.62 6.63 3.11
N ALA A 39 6.57 5.94 2.51
CA ALA A 39 7.96 5.86 2.99
C ALA A 39 8.65 7.22 3.04
N VAL A 40 8.33 8.12 2.11
CA VAL A 40 8.96 9.44 2.01
C VAL A 40 8.14 10.56 2.63
N LEU A 41 6.85 10.36 2.91
CA LEU A 41 5.93 11.42 3.30
C LEU A 41 6.41 12.17 4.56
N PHE A 42 6.81 11.45 5.62
CA PHE A 42 7.25 12.07 6.86
C PHE A 42 8.52 12.92 6.65
N VAL A 43 9.53 12.34 5.97
CA VAL A 43 10.79 13.04 5.68
C VAL A 43 10.52 14.26 4.80
N PHE A 44 9.65 14.11 3.79
CA PHE A 44 9.25 15.24 2.96
C PHE A 44 8.64 16.38 3.77
N LEU A 45 7.71 16.08 4.67
CA LEU A 45 7.05 17.09 5.52
C LEU A 45 8.02 17.82 6.45
N THR A 46 9.02 17.11 6.98
CA THR A 46 9.96 17.66 7.96
C THR A 46 11.22 18.29 7.35
N THR A 47 11.51 18.02 6.07
CA THR A 47 12.80 18.40 5.47
C THR A 47 12.67 19.13 4.14
N TYR A 48 11.71 18.75 3.29
CA TYR A 48 11.67 19.18 1.88
C TYR A 48 10.46 20.05 1.53
N LEU A 49 9.52 20.26 2.46
CA LEU A 49 8.34 21.07 2.18
C LEU A 49 8.73 22.54 2.06
N MET A 50 8.40 23.16 0.93
CA MET A 50 8.73 24.55 0.62
C MET A 50 7.50 25.36 0.23
N GLN A 51 7.57 26.67 0.46
CA GLN A 51 6.61 27.65 -0.09
C GLN A 51 6.88 27.90 -1.56
N PRO A 52 5.89 28.41 -2.30
CA PRO A 52 6.15 29.02 -3.62
C PRO A 52 7.25 30.07 -3.50
N GLY A 53 8.30 29.94 -4.33
CA GLY A 53 9.48 30.81 -4.25
C GLY A 53 10.69 30.19 -3.52
N GLY A 54 10.60 28.92 -3.09
CA GLY A 54 11.75 28.15 -2.61
C GLY A 54 12.11 28.34 -1.13
N ARG A 55 11.29 29.09 -0.34
CA ARG A 55 11.51 29.20 1.10
C ARG A 55 11.05 27.91 1.81
N LEU A 56 11.89 27.37 2.70
CA LEU A 56 11.55 26.22 3.52
C LEU A 56 10.33 26.51 4.42
N ASP A 57 9.35 25.62 4.41
CA ASP A 57 8.11 25.68 5.20
C ASP A 57 7.81 24.33 5.86
N ALA A 58 8.88 23.65 6.30
CA ALA A 58 8.82 22.33 6.91
C ALA A 58 8.01 22.33 8.22
N TYR A 59 7.31 21.25 8.47
CA TYR A 59 6.63 20.98 9.73
C TYR A 59 7.61 20.49 10.79
N THR A 60 7.27 20.74 12.06
CA THR A 60 7.93 20.06 13.17
C THR A 60 7.62 18.56 13.14
N ASP A 61 8.45 17.74 13.77
CA ASP A 61 8.23 16.29 13.86
C ASP A 61 6.85 15.97 14.45
N GLN A 62 6.36 16.76 15.41
CA GLN A 62 5.05 16.55 16.02
C GLN A 62 3.89 16.86 15.06
N GLU A 63 3.98 17.93 14.32
CA GLU A 63 2.96 18.28 13.29
C GLU A 63 2.97 17.29 12.17
N ALA A 64 4.14 16.89 11.66
CA ALA A 64 4.28 15.90 10.60
C ALA A 64 3.70 14.54 11.02
N LYS A 65 3.91 14.10 12.28
CA LYS A 65 3.24 12.90 12.83
C LYS A 65 1.72 13.03 12.72
N GLY A 66 1.17 14.17 13.14
CA GLY A 66 -0.27 14.42 13.07
C GLY A 66 -0.81 14.28 11.65
N TRP A 67 -0.15 14.88 10.66
CA TRP A 67 -0.56 14.80 9.25
C TRP A 67 -0.43 13.39 8.67
N VAL A 68 0.66 12.69 8.96
CA VAL A 68 0.85 11.29 8.50
C VAL A 68 -0.21 10.37 9.10
N HIS A 69 -0.50 10.48 10.40
CA HIS A 69 -1.53 9.67 11.04
C HIS A 69 -2.94 10.01 10.55
N LEU A 70 -3.25 11.28 10.29
CA LEU A 70 -4.52 11.70 9.70
C LEU A 70 -4.69 11.13 8.28
N PHE A 71 -3.64 11.18 7.46
CA PHE A 71 -3.64 10.54 6.14
C PHE A 71 -3.90 9.04 6.24
N VAL A 72 -3.17 8.33 7.11
CA VAL A 72 -3.31 6.89 7.32
C VAL A 72 -4.72 6.55 7.81
N ALA A 73 -5.24 7.28 8.82
CA ALA A 73 -6.60 7.10 9.31
C ALA A 73 -7.65 7.28 8.20
N SER A 74 -7.48 8.30 7.36
CA SER A 74 -8.34 8.53 6.19
C SER A 74 -8.28 7.35 5.21
N ALA A 75 -7.08 6.85 4.89
CA ALA A 75 -6.89 5.72 4.00
C ALA A 75 -7.46 4.39 4.55
N TYR A 76 -7.67 4.29 5.87
CA TYR A 76 -8.39 3.16 6.49
C TYR A 76 -9.89 3.42 6.69
N PHE A 77 -10.34 4.66 6.65
CA PHE A 77 -11.78 5.00 6.66
C PHE A 77 -12.43 4.78 5.29
N PHE A 78 -11.79 5.21 4.21
CA PHE A 78 -12.34 5.11 2.85
C PHE A 78 -12.65 3.69 2.36
N PRO A 79 -12.03 2.60 2.84
CA PRO A 79 -12.46 1.22 2.54
C PRO A 79 -13.93 0.95 2.82
N VAL A 80 -14.51 1.55 3.87
CA VAL A 80 -15.93 1.40 4.19
C VAL A 80 -16.79 1.99 3.09
N ILE A 81 -16.43 3.19 2.63
CA ILE A 81 -17.14 3.88 1.53
C ILE A 81 -16.94 3.13 0.20
N GLY A 82 -15.72 2.69 -0.07
CA GLY A 82 -15.40 1.93 -1.29
C GLY A 82 -16.18 0.63 -1.38
N ALA A 83 -16.25 -0.14 -0.30
CA ALA A 83 -17.05 -1.36 -0.23
C ALA A 83 -18.55 -1.06 -0.46
N LEU A 84 -19.09 -0.05 0.21
CA LEU A 84 -20.49 0.35 0.06
C LEU A 84 -20.82 0.70 -1.40
N ILE A 85 -20.01 1.55 -2.05
CA ILE A 85 -20.21 1.93 -3.46
C ILE A 85 -20.07 0.72 -4.39
N SER A 86 -19.07 -0.12 -4.13
CA SER A 86 -18.78 -1.31 -4.92
C SER A 86 -19.92 -2.33 -4.88
N ASP A 87 -20.46 -2.62 -3.70
CA ASP A 87 -21.42 -3.70 -3.55
C ASP A 87 -22.84 -3.25 -3.83
N SER A 88 -23.16 -1.95 -3.68
CA SER A 88 -24.53 -1.45 -3.83
C SER A 88 -24.79 -0.66 -5.12
N ILE A 89 -23.77 0.00 -5.73
CA ILE A 89 -24.00 0.96 -6.82
C ILE A 89 -23.26 0.59 -8.11
N TRP A 90 -21.92 0.53 -8.09
CA TRP A 90 -21.11 0.48 -9.33
C TRP A 90 -20.60 -0.92 -9.70
N GLY A 91 -20.51 -1.83 -8.74
CA GLY A 91 -19.80 -3.10 -8.90
C GLY A 91 -18.28 -2.93 -8.78
N LYS A 92 -17.62 -4.02 -8.42
CA LYS A 92 -16.18 -4.01 -8.05
C LYS A 92 -15.29 -3.47 -9.16
N TYR A 93 -15.46 -3.93 -10.40
CA TYR A 93 -14.62 -3.48 -11.52
C TYR A 93 -14.68 -1.96 -11.74
N ARG A 94 -15.90 -1.39 -11.83
CA ARG A 94 -16.07 0.05 -12.05
C ARG A 94 -15.51 0.87 -10.88
N THR A 95 -15.75 0.42 -9.65
CA THR A 95 -15.22 1.07 -8.45
C THR A 95 -13.69 1.09 -8.47
N ILE A 96 -13.05 -0.05 -8.77
CA ILE A 96 -11.58 -0.13 -8.86
C ILE A 96 -11.05 0.84 -9.92
N ILE A 97 -11.57 0.83 -11.14
CA ILE A 97 -11.09 1.71 -12.22
C ILE A 97 -11.28 3.18 -11.87
N THR A 98 -12.46 3.58 -11.39
CA THR A 98 -12.76 4.99 -11.08
C THR A 98 -11.87 5.50 -9.96
N LEU A 99 -11.74 4.73 -8.87
CA LEU A 99 -10.90 5.11 -7.74
C LEU A 99 -9.40 5.03 -8.07
N SER A 100 -8.99 4.17 -8.99
CA SER A 100 -7.62 4.17 -9.53
C SER A 100 -7.31 5.48 -10.28
N MET A 101 -8.25 6.02 -11.04
CA MET A 101 -8.06 7.33 -11.69
C MET A 101 -7.99 8.48 -10.66
N VAL A 102 -8.82 8.44 -9.61
CA VAL A 102 -8.74 9.40 -8.50
C VAL A 102 -7.37 9.31 -7.80
N TYR A 103 -6.88 8.12 -7.62
CA TYR A 103 -5.55 7.86 -7.04
C TYR A 103 -4.42 8.42 -7.92
N CYS A 104 -4.47 8.20 -9.24
CA CYS A 104 -3.52 8.80 -10.19
C CYS A 104 -3.54 10.33 -10.12
N ALA A 105 -4.74 10.94 -10.04
CA ALA A 105 -4.89 12.38 -9.88
C ALA A 105 -4.25 12.89 -8.58
N GLY A 106 -4.39 12.12 -7.48
CA GLY A 106 -3.73 12.42 -6.21
C GLY A 106 -2.20 12.44 -6.32
N HIS A 107 -1.62 11.45 -6.98
CA HIS A 107 -0.18 11.43 -7.25
C HIS A 107 0.27 12.58 -8.17
N ALA A 108 -0.54 12.94 -9.15
CA ALA A 108 -0.26 14.10 -10.00
C ALA A 108 -0.24 15.40 -9.18
N CYS A 109 -1.18 15.58 -8.24
CA CYS A 109 -1.15 16.71 -7.31
C CYS A 109 0.16 16.76 -6.49
N LEU A 110 0.63 15.62 -5.98
CA LEU A 110 1.90 15.55 -5.24
C LEU A 110 3.12 15.79 -6.14
N ALA A 111 3.12 15.23 -7.36
CA ALA A 111 4.22 15.37 -8.30
C ALA A 111 4.38 16.82 -8.80
N PHE A 112 3.28 17.57 -8.95
CA PHE A 112 3.28 18.94 -9.45
C PHE A 112 3.15 20.00 -8.35
N MET A 113 3.16 19.62 -7.07
CA MET A 113 3.12 20.60 -5.97
C MET A 113 4.32 21.53 -6.04
N GLY A 114 4.06 22.82 -5.77
CA GLY A 114 5.09 23.87 -5.85
C GLY A 114 5.32 24.43 -7.24
N VAL A 115 5.04 23.71 -8.32
CA VAL A 115 5.13 24.21 -9.70
C VAL A 115 4.01 25.21 -9.99
N MET A 116 2.80 24.93 -9.48
CA MET A 116 1.59 25.76 -9.72
C MET A 116 1.23 26.65 -8.49
N GLY A 117 2.19 27.01 -7.65
CA GLY A 117 1.95 27.76 -6.41
C GLY A 117 1.26 26.93 -5.34
N ASN A 118 0.96 27.53 -4.20
CA ASN A 118 0.24 26.91 -3.05
C ASN A 118 0.62 25.44 -2.77
N THR A 119 1.87 25.18 -2.45
CA THR A 119 2.42 23.84 -2.22
C THR A 119 1.59 23.01 -1.24
N LYS A 120 1.17 23.60 -0.11
CA LYS A 120 0.35 22.91 0.90
C LYS A 120 -1.04 22.55 0.36
N GLY A 121 -1.65 23.40 -0.46
CA GLY A 121 -2.93 23.10 -1.09
C GLY A 121 -2.86 21.88 -2.00
N TRP A 122 -1.83 21.80 -2.86
CA TRP A 122 -1.57 20.64 -3.70
C TRP A 122 -1.23 19.38 -2.89
N LEU A 123 -0.43 19.53 -1.82
CA LEU A 123 -0.12 18.44 -0.90
C LEU A 123 -1.39 17.83 -0.30
N PHE A 124 -2.23 18.62 0.32
CA PHE A 124 -3.45 18.12 0.96
C PHE A 124 -4.47 17.57 -0.05
N ALA A 125 -4.65 18.23 -1.19
CA ALA A 125 -5.49 17.69 -2.26
C ALA A 125 -4.97 16.31 -2.72
N GLY A 126 -3.68 16.18 -2.93
CA GLY A 126 -3.04 14.93 -3.30
C GLY A 126 -3.25 13.83 -2.25
N LEU A 127 -3.00 14.12 -0.99
CA LEU A 127 -3.17 13.15 0.11
C LEU A 127 -4.62 12.69 0.26
N ILE A 128 -5.60 13.60 0.16
CA ILE A 128 -7.03 13.26 0.21
C ILE A 128 -7.41 12.36 -0.98
N LEU A 129 -7.02 12.72 -2.20
CA LEU A 129 -7.32 11.93 -3.39
C LEU A 129 -6.67 10.54 -3.33
N ILE A 130 -5.43 10.44 -2.82
CA ILE A 130 -4.75 9.15 -2.61
C ILE A 130 -5.48 8.34 -1.54
N ALA A 131 -5.87 8.94 -0.41
CA ALA A 131 -6.60 8.24 0.64
C ALA A 131 -7.94 7.69 0.14
N MET A 132 -8.69 8.50 -0.63
CA MET A 132 -9.94 8.08 -1.27
C MET A 132 -9.71 6.95 -2.28
N GLY A 133 -8.76 7.13 -3.18
CA GLY A 133 -8.45 6.19 -4.25
C GLY A 133 -7.95 4.86 -3.70
N SER A 134 -6.81 4.86 -3.03
CA SER A 134 -6.18 3.67 -2.46
C SER A 134 -7.08 2.99 -1.41
N GLY A 135 -7.63 3.78 -0.48
CA GLY A 135 -8.51 3.24 0.56
C GLY A 135 -9.73 2.53 -0.03
N GLY A 136 -10.44 3.19 -0.96
CA GLY A 136 -11.63 2.63 -1.56
C GLY A 136 -11.41 1.42 -2.46
N ILE A 137 -10.21 1.26 -3.04
CA ILE A 137 -9.85 0.11 -3.87
C ILE A 137 -9.60 -1.16 -3.03
N LYS A 138 -8.99 -1.04 -1.86
CA LYS A 138 -8.51 -2.17 -1.05
C LYS A 138 -9.53 -3.30 -0.84
N PRO A 139 -10.76 -3.06 -0.36
CA PRO A 139 -11.74 -4.11 -0.17
C PRO A 139 -12.23 -4.68 -1.50
N CYS A 140 -12.30 -3.84 -2.53
CA CYS A 140 -12.82 -4.23 -3.84
C CYS A 140 -11.91 -5.22 -4.56
N VAL A 141 -10.59 -5.01 -4.53
CA VAL A 141 -9.62 -5.87 -5.25
C VAL A 141 -9.58 -7.27 -4.65
N SER A 142 -9.49 -7.41 -3.33
CA SER A 142 -9.49 -8.72 -2.66
C SER A 142 -10.80 -9.49 -2.89
N ALA A 143 -11.95 -8.82 -2.80
CA ALA A 143 -13.23 -9.42 -3.11
C ALA A 143 -13.35 -9.79 -4.60
N HIS A 144 -12.80 -8.95 -5.50
CA HIS A 144 -12.79 -9.22 -6.94
C HIS A 144 -11.93 -10.45 -7.31
N VAL A 145 -10.85 -10.72 -6.56
CA VAL A 145 -10.11 -11.99 -6.66
C VAL A 145 -11.04 -13.17 -6.38
N GLY A 146 -11.80 -13.12 -5.28
CA GLY A 146 -12.74 -14.18 -4.91
C GLY A 146 -13.80 -14.45 -5.98
N ASP A 147 -14.32 -13.39 -6.60
CA ASP A 147 -15.35 -13.47 -7.63
C ASP A 147 -14.90 -14.23 -8.90
N GLN A 148 -13.60 -14.38 -9.13
CA GLN A 148 -13.06 -15.08 -10.29
C GLN A 148 -13.17 -16.62 -10.16
N PHE A 149 -13.42 -17.14 -8.95
CA PHE A 149 -13.41 -18.56 -8.65
C PHE A 149 -14.82 -19.14 -8.51
N GLY A 150 -15.00 -20.33 -9.08
CA GLY A 150 -16.20 -21.14 -8.94
C GLY A 150 -15.95 -22.37 -8.05
N LYS A 151 -16.97 -23.23 -7.94
CA LYS A 151 -16.88 -24.48 -7.14
C LYS A 151 -15.76 -25.42 -7.61
N SER A 152 -15.48 -25.46 -8.91
CA SER A 152 -14.50 -26.39 -9.52
C SER A 152 -13.04 -26.00 -9.29
N ASN A 153 -12.74 -24.72 -9.08
CA ASN A 153 -11.38 -24.19 -8.90
C ASN A 153 -11.18 -23.41 -7.59
N GLY A 154 -12.15 -23.44 -6.69
CA GLY A 154 -12.07 -22.76 -5.38
C GLY A 154 -10.87 -23.22 -4.51
N HIS A 155 -10.37 -24.45 -4.72
CA HIS A 155 -9.18 -24.96 -4.05
C HIS A 155 -7.90 -24.15 -4.38
N LEU A 156 -7.87 -23.41 -5.51
CA LEU A 156 -6.75 -22.55 -5.90
C LEU A 156 -6.76 -21.19 -5.21
N LEU A 157 -7.86 -20.82 -4.56
CA LEU A 157 -8.05 -19.49 -3.96
C LEU A 157 -6.98 -19.17 -2.91
N SER A 158 -6.66 -20.14 -2.05
CA SER A 158 -5.61 -19.97 -1.03
C SER A 158 -4.24 -19.69 -1.64
N LYS A 159 -3.90 -20.35 -2.75
CA LYS A 159 -2.66 -20.12 -3.49
C LYS A 159 -2.61 -18.71 -4.08
N VAL A 160 -3.73 -18.23 -4.62
CA VAL A 160 -3.81 -16.88 -5.20
C VAL A 160 -3.70 -15.80 -4.13
N PHE A 161 -4.33 -15.98 -2.98
CA PHE A 161 -4.13 -15.07 -1.85
C PHE A 161 -2.69 -15.08 -1.32
N GLY A 162 -1.99 -16.20 -1.39
CA GLY A 162 -0.56 -16.28 -1.12
C GLY A 162 0.26 -15.41 -2.09
N TRP A 163 -0.01 -15.50 -3.41
CA TRP A 163 0.64 -14.63 -4.41
C TRP A 163 0.27 -13.16 -4.23
N PHE A 164 -0.99 -12.88 -3.91
CA PHE A 164 -1.48 -11.54 -3.61
C PHE A 164 -0.73 -10.92 -2.44
N TYR A 165 -0.59 -11.65 -1.33
CA TYR A 165 0.15 -11.19 -0.16
C TYR A 165 1.66 -11.03 -0.44
N PHE A 166 2.25 -11.95 -1.20
CA PHE A 166 3.63 -11.82 -1.66
C PHE A 166 3.82 -10.56 -2.50
N SER A 167 2.93 -10.28 -3.45
CA SER A 167 3.01 -9.10 -4.32
C SER A 167 2.92 -7.78 -3.55
N ILE A 168 2.09 -7.73 -2.49
CA ILE A 168 1.99 -6.58 -1.58
C ILE A 168 3.36 -6.29 -0.93
N ASN A 169 3.97 -7.31 -0.34
CA ASN A 169 5.23 -7.14 0.38
C ASN A 169 6.41 -6.88 -0.56
N LEU A 170 6.42 -7.51 -1.74
CA LEU A 170 7.42 -7.23 -2.77
C LEU A 170 7.32 -5.77 -3.24
N GLY A 171 6.11 -5.28 -3.51
CA GLY A 171 5.87 -3.87 -3.87
C GLY A 171 6.33 -2.90 -2.77
N ALA A 172 6.01 -3.20 -1.51
CA ALA A 172 6.45 -2.41 -0.35
C ALA A 172 7.98 -2.40 -0.21
N PHE A 173 8.63 -3.55 -0.35
CA PHE A 173 10.08 -3.68 -0.29
C PHE A 173 10.78 -2.86 -1.37
N LEU A 174 10.41 -3.07 -2.64
CA LEU A 174 11.02 -2.37 -3.78
C LEU A 174 10.82 -0.85 -3.69
N SER A 175 9.63 -0.41 -3.33
CA SER A 175 9.34 1.03 -3.21
C SER A 175 10.02 1.66 -2.01
N GLY A 176 10.10 0.95 -0.88
CA GLY A 176 10.83 1.40 0.31
C GLY A 176 12.33 1.59 0.06
N MET A 177 12.92 0.82 -0.86
CA MET A 177 14.29 1.03 -1.33
C MET A 177 14.39 2.23 -2.27
N LEU A 178 13.49 2.34 -3.23
CA LEU A 178 13.61 3.25 -4.36
C LEU A 178 13.17 4.68 -4.05
N THR A 179 12.04 4.88 -3.38
CA THR A 179 11.47 6.23 -3.23
C THR A 179 12.26 7.14 -2.27
N PRO A 180 12.80 6.67 -1.12
CA PRO A 180 13.70 7.49 -0.32
C PRO A 180 14.95 7.89 -1.08
N PHE A 181 15.51 6.96 -1.86
CA PHE A 181 16.63 7.23 -2.74
C PHE A 181 16.33 8.35 -3.76
N LEU A 182 15.16 8.31 -4.40
CA LEU A 182 14.74 9.35 -5.34
C LEU A 182 14.55 10.69 -4.64
N LEU A 183 14.01 10.70 -3.41
CA LEU A 183 13.81 11.93 -2.63
C LEU A 183 15.13 12.67 -2.37
N GLU A 184 16.20 11.93 -2.10
CA GLU A 184 17.51 12.47 -1.73
C GLU A 184 18.53 12.48 -2.89
N ALA A 185 18.19 11.88 -4.04
CA ALA A 185 19.09 11.75 -5.19
C ALA A 185 19.63 13.10 -5.70
N THR A 186 18.87 14.17 -5.53
CA THR A 186 19.23 15.54 -5.94
C THR A 186 19.93 16.33 -4.84
N ALA A 187 19.94 15.85 -3.60
CA ALA A 187 20.59 16.51 -2.47
C ALA A 187 22.12 16.33 -2.41
N GLY A 188 22.67 15.47 -3.28
CA GLY A 188 24.12 15.26 -3.34
C GLY A 188 24.72 14.41 -2.22
N GLU A 189 23.88 13.79 -1.36
CA GLU A 189 24.31 13.05 -0.17
C GLU A 189 23.91 11.57 -0.20
N GLY A 190 24.61 10.76 0.58
CA GLY A 190 24.29 9.35 0.80
C GLY A 190 24.30 8.48 -0.46
N MET A 191 23.43 7.46 -0.49
CA MET A 191 23.28 6.56 -1.64
C MET A 191 22.73 7.29 -2.87
N GLY A 192 21.93 8.33 -2.67
CA GLY A 192 21.37 9.15 -3.74
C GLY A 192 22.46 9.82 -4.58
N ALA A 193 23.46 10.40 -3.92
CA ALA A 193 24.62 11.02 -4.60
C ALA A 193 25.42 10.03 -5.44
N LYS A 194 25.60 8.79 -4.95
CA LYS A 194 26.36 7.75 -5.68
C LYS A 194 25.66 7.28 -6.95
N LEU A 195 24.34 7.27 -6.96
CA LEU A 195 23.53 6.81 -8.09
C LEU A 195 23.05 7.96 -8.99
N TYR A 196 23.21 9.22 -8.55
CA TYR A 196 22.84 10.41 -9.33
C TYR A 196 23.38 10.38 -10.78
N PRO A 197 24.65 10.00 -11.05
CA PRO A 197 25.14 9.93 -12.42
C PRO A 197 24.35 8.98 -13.32
N SER A 198 23.80 7.90 -12.77
CA SER A 198 23.00 6.92 -13.55
C SER A 198 21.57 7.39 -13.83
N VAL A 199 21.05 8.35 -13.06
CA VAL A 199 19.70 8.93 -13.25
C VAL A 199 19.74 10.36 -13.74
N GLN A 200 20.91 10.96 -13.93
CA GLN A 200 21.14 12.33 -14.38
C GLN A 200 20.43 12.63 -15.72
N TRP A 201 20.40 11.66 -16.64
CA TRP A 201 19.68 11.77 -17.90
C TRP A 201 18.16 11.96 -17.74
N LEU A 202 17.58 11.48 -16.62
CA LEU A 202 16.16 11.60 -16.30
C LEU A 202 15.86 12.90 -15.53
N VAL A 203 16.75 13.29 -14.59
CA VAL A 203 16.56 14.46 -13.72
C VAL A 203 17.23 15.73 -14.24
N GLY A 204 18.07 15.63 -15.27
CA GLY A 204 18.83 16.75 -15.86
C GLY A 204 20.02 17.18 -15.01
N GLU A 205 20.94 17.95 -15.64
CA GLU A 205 22.05 18.60 -14.95
C GLU A 205 21.55 19.81 -14.20
N LYS A 206 21.65 19.78 -12.85
CA LYS A 206 21.21 20.88 -12.01
C LYS A 206 22.16 21.13 -10.86
N GLY A 207 22.23 22.40 -10.46
CA GLY A 207 23.16 22.84 -9.42
C GLY A 207 22.75 22.35 -8.01
N PRO A 208 23.66 22.44 -7.03
CA PRO A 208 23.45 21.94 -5.67
C PRO A 208 22.26 22.58 -4.92
N ASN A 209 21.70 23.68 -5.45
CA ASN A 209 20.55 24.36 -4.87
C ASN A 209 19.19 23.91 -5.40
N GLU A 210 19.14 22.93 -6.31
CA GLU A 210 17.89 22.46 -6.91
C GLU A 210 17.34 21.18 -6.25
N ILE A 211 17.36 21.15 -4.94
CA ILE A 211 16.77 20.12 -4.05
C ILE A 211 15.27 19.86 -4.36
N LEU A 212 14.62 20.80 -5.05
CA LEU A 212 13.19 20.78 -5.35
C LEU A 212 12.73 19.62 -6.26
N PHE A 213 13.65 18.99 -7.01
CA PHE A 213 13.28 17.95 -7.98
C PHE A 213 13.19 16.54 -7.39
N GLY A 214 13.90 16.25 -6.31
CA GLY A 214 13.80 14.98 -5.61
C GLY A 214 12.36 14.63 -5.21
N PRO A 215 11.61 15.51 -4.56
CA PRO A 215 10.20 15.29 -4.22
C PRO A 215 9.30 15.02 -5.43
N HIS A 216 9.50 15.73 -6.54
CA HIS A 216 8.70 15.52 -7.76
C HIS A 216 8.84 14.08 -8.29
N TYR A 217 10.06 13.54 -8.28
CA TYR A 217 10.31 12.17 -8.72
C TYR A 217 9.85 11.14 -7.69
N ALA A 218 10.10 11.37 -6.41
CA ALA A 218 9.69 10.47 -5.33
C ALA A 218 8.17 10.28 -5.25
N PHE A 219 7.39 11.31 -5.58
CA PHE A 219 5.93 11.24 -5.65
C PHE A 219 5.41 10.94 -7.07
N GLY A 220 6.14 11.31 -8.11
CA GLY A 220 5.72 11.10 -9.51
C GLY A 220 5.85 9.65 -9.95
N LEU A 221 6.95 8.98 -9.61
CA LEU A 221 7.16 7.56 -9.98
C LEU A 221 6.03 6.65 -9.45
N PRO A 222 5.62 6.72 -8.16
CA PRO A 222 4.45 6.01 -7.68
C PRO A 222 3.19 6.29 -8.50
N GLY A 223 3.00 7.51 -8.95
CA GLY A 223 1.88 7.89 -9.82
C GLY A 223 1.91 7.22 -11.19
N ILE A 224 3.09 7.16 -11.81
CA ILE A 224 3.28 6.43 -13.08
C ILE A 224 3.00 4.94 -12.90
N LEU A 225 3.50 4.33 -11.82
CA LEU A 225 3.23 2.93 -11.51
C LEU A 225 1.73 2.67 -11.32
N MET A 226 1.02 3.59 -10.65
CA MET A 226 -0.43 3.48 -10.47
C MET A 226 -1.18 3.62 -11.80
N ALA A 227 -0.75 4.51 -12.69
CA ALA A 227 -1.34 4.64 -14.03
C ALA A 227 -1.13 3.37 -14.87
N LEU A 228 0.07 2.78 -14.82
CA LEU A 228 0.37 1.50 -15.45
C LEU A 228 -0.47 0.36 -14.86
N ALA A 229 -0.60 0.30 -13.53
CA ALA A 229 -1.45 -0.67 -12.84
C ALA A 229 -2.91 -0.56 -13.31
N THR A 230 -3.43 0.65 -13.37
CA THR A 230 -4.79 0.92 -13.85
C THR A 230 -4.99 0.47 -15.30
N TRP A 231 -4.01 0.74 -16.15
CA TRP A 231 -4.02 0.30 -17.55
C TRP A 231 -3.97 -1.23 -17.69
N VAL A 232 -3.09 -1.91 -16.94
CA VAL A 232 -3.02 -3.38 -16.92
C VAL A 232 -4.35 -3.97 -16.45
N PHE A 233 -4.94 -3.42 -15.39
CA PHE A 233 -6.25 -3.88 -14.91
C PHE A 233 -7.34 -3.66 -15.95
N TRP A 234 -7.37 -2.51 -16.62
CA TRP A 234 -8.30 -2.23 -17.71
C TRP A 234 -8.15 -3.23 -18.88
N MET A 235 -6.92 -3.64 -19.24
CA MET A 235 -6.71 -4.68 -20.27
C MET A 235 -7.34 -6.02 -19.90
N GLY A 236 -7.41 -6.35 -18.61
CA GLY A 236 -8.04 -7.56 -18.10
C GLY A 236 -9.58 -7.57 -18.15
N ARG A 237 -10.24 -6.44 -18.43
CA ARG A 237 -11.71 -6.25 -18.28
C ARG A 237 -12.58 -7.33 -18.92
N ASN A 238 -12.19 -7.88 -20.07
CA ASN A 238 -12.95 -8.93 -20.77
C ASN A 238 -12.67 -10.35 -20.22
N LYS A 239 -11.73 -10.49 -19.29
CA LYS A 239 -11.36 -11.76 -18.66
C LYS A 239 -11.92 -11.87 -17.25
N PHE A 240 -12.41 -10.76 -16.69
CA PHE A 240 -12.97 -10.71 -15.36
C PHE A 240 -14.42 -11.16 -15.33
N VAL A 241 -14.80 -11.73 -14.20
CA VAL A 241 -16.19 -11.93 -13.81
C VAL A 241 -16.70 -10.62 -13.20
N HIS A 242 -17.76 -10.08 -13.76
CA HIS A 242 -18.42 -8.85 -13.30
C HIS A 242 -19.69 -9.23 -12.56
N ILE A 243 -19.61 -9.30 -11.23
CA ILE A 243 -20.79 -9.54 -10.40
C ILE A 243 -21.68 -8.29 -10.40
N GLN A 244 -22.96 -8.48 -10.67
CA GLN A 244 -23.95 -7.40 -10.62
C GLN A 244 -24.20 -6.95 -9.19
N THR A 245 -24.43 -5.66 -9.01
CA THR A 245 -24.81 -5.08 -7.72
C THR A 245 -26.25 -5.43 -7.37
N ARG A 246 -26.52 -5.59 -6.08
CA ARG A 246 -27.89 -5.88 -5.58
C ARG A 246 -28.74 -4.62 -5.38
N GLY A 247 -28.14 -3.44 -5.43
CA GLY A 247 -28.79 -2.18 -5.13
C GLY A 247 -28.68 -1.77 -3.66
N VAL A 248 -28.81 -0.46 -3.42
CA VAL A 248 -28.60 0.13 -2.09
C VAL A 248 -29.61 -0.40 -1.06
N LYS A 249 -30.88 -0.50 -1.43
CA LYS A 249 -31.97 -0.96 -0.53
C LYS A 249 -31.74 -2.39 -0.05
N GLU A 250 -31.40 -3.28 -0.95
CA GLU A 250 -31.16 -4.70 -0.64
C GLU A 250 -29.90 -4.89 0.19
N TYR A 251 -28.83 -4.14 -0.12
CA TYR A 251 -27.59 -4.15 0.65
C TYR A 251 -27.84 -3.76 2.12
N PHE A 252 -28.56 -2.67 2.36
CA PHE A 252 -28.88 -2.27 3.73
C PHE A 252 -29.85 -3.23 4.42
N ALA A 253 -30.84 -3.77 3.72
CA ALA A 253 -31.76 -4.76 4.28
C ALA A 253 -31.02 -6.04 4.74
N GLU A 254 -30.04 -6.53 3.95
CA GLU A 254 -29.21 -7.68 4.31
C GLU A 254 -28.27 -7.35 5.49
N THR A 255 -27.59 -6.20 5.43
CA THR A 255 -26.62 -5.77 6.46
C THR A 255 -27.30 -5.59 7.83
N PHE A 256 -28.48 -5.03 7.87
CA PHE A 256 -29.24 -4.77 9.10
C PHE A 256 -30.28 -5.84 9.44
N SER A 257 -30.26 -6.97 8.73
CA SER A 257 -31.01 -8.16 9.13
C SER A 257 -30.52 -8.69 10.48
N ASP A 258 -31.30 -9.55 11.14
CA ASP A 258 -30.89 -10.16 12.42
C ASP A 258 -29.59 -10.98 12.29
N GLU A 259 -29.40 -11.65 11.15
CA GLU A 259 -28.17 -12.38 10.84
C GLU A 259 -26.99 -11.43 10.61
N GLY A 260 -27.21 -10.33 9.84
CA GLY A 260 -26.22 -9.30 9.58
C GLY A 260 -25.75 -8.61 10.86
N LYS A 261 -26.67 -8.22 11.74
CA LYS A 261 -26.36 -7.62 13.06
C LYS A 261 -25.54 -8.57 13.93
N LYS A 262 -25.90 -9.86 13.98
CA LYS A 262 -25.13 -10.88 14.74
C LYS A 262 -23.72 -11.04 14.16
N ALA A 263 -23.57 -11.05 12.83
CA ALA A 263 -22.27 -11.13 12.16
C ALA A 263 -21.41 -9.90 12.48
N ILE A 264 -21.97 -8.70 12.37
CA ILE A 264 -21.29 -7.44 12.71
C ILE A 264 -20.83 -7.46 14.17
N GLY A 265 -21.71 -7.85 15.11
CA GLY A 265 -21.37 -7.93 16.54
C GLY A 265 -20.19 -8.86 16.81
N ARG A 266 -20.14 -10.04 16.18
CA ARG A 266 -19.01 -10.99 16.30
C ARG A 266 -17.70 -10.44 15.75
N ILE A 267 -17.75 -9.77 14.60
CA ILE A 267 -16.58 -9.17 13.97
C ILE A 267 -16.08 -7.97 14.77
N SER A 268 -16.98 -7.16 15.34
CA SER A 268 -16.63 -5.99 16.16
C SER A 268 -15.80 -6.36 17.39
N VAL A 269 -16.08 -7.51 18.01
CA VAL A 269 -15.26 -8.01 19.15
C VAL A 269 -13.82 -8.26 18.69
N VAL A 270 -13.62 -8.90 17.54
CA VAL A 270 -12.27 -9.15 17.00
C VAL A 270 -11.58 -7.83 16.67
N PHE A 271 -12.29 -6.88 16.06
CA PHE A 271 -11.74 -5.57 15.71
C PHE A 271 -11.31 -4.74 16.92
N ALA A 272 -12.01 -4.86 18.05
CA ALA A 272 -11.62 -4.16 19.27
C ALA A 272 -10.18 -4.54 19.73
N PHE A 273 -9.79 -5.80 19.60
CA PHE A 273 -8.42 -6.22 19.88
C PHE A 273 -7.42 -5.81 18.79
N ILE A 274 -7.86 -5.79 17.54
CA ILE A 274 -7.00 -5.42 16.39
C ILE A 274 -6.66 -3.91 16.39
N ILE A 275 -7.48 -3.04 16.99
CA ILE A 275 -7.19 -1.61 17.14
C ILE A 275 -5.85 -1.38 17.84
N VAL A 276 -5.59 -2.10 18.92
CA VAL A 276 -4.32 -1.98 19.67
C VAL A 276 -3.13 -2.40 18.81
N PHE A 277 -3.26 -3.50 18.05
CA PHE A 277 -2.23 -3.96 17.11
C PHE A 277 -1.89 -2.87 16.09
N TRP A 278 -2.88 -2.30 15.41
CA TRP A 278 -2.64 -1.30 14.37
C TRP A 278 -2.11 0.01 14.91
N SER A 279 -2.50 0.42 16.12
CA SER A 279 -1.96 1.62 16.75
C SER A 279 -0.45 1.52 17.02
N LEU A 280 0.03 0.33 17.39
CA LEU A 280 1.47 0.06 17.56
C LEU A 280 2.19 -0.12 16.23
N PHE A 281 1.60 -0.86 15.30
CA PHE A 281 2.19 -1.12 13.99
C PHE A 281 2.40 0.14 13.15
N ASP A 282 1.47 1.07 13.18
CA ASP A 282 1.55 2.29 12.36
C ASP A 282 2.61 3.29 12.87
N GLN A 283 3.22 3.08 14.04
CA GLN A 283 4.38 3.85 14.50
C GLN A 283 5.62 3.66 13.60
N ILE A 284 5.65 2.62 12.78
CA ILE A 284 6.73 2.34 11.82
C ILE A 284 6.98 3.50 10.86
N GLY A 285 5.93 4.23 10.46
CA GLY A 285 6.02 5.37 9.54
C GLY A 285 6.34 6.72 10.19
N THR A 286 6.46 6.78 11.51
CA THR A 286 6.64 8.03 12.26
C THR A 286 7.64 7.88 13.41
N THR A 287 7.23 7.33 14.55
CA THR A 287 8.07 7.24 15.74
C THR A 287 9.33 6.39 15.52
N TRP A 288 9.21 5.24 14.86
CA TRP A 288 10.36 4.39 14.54
C TRP A 288 11.30 5.04 13.52
N LEU A 289 10.77 5.85 12.62
CA LEU A 289 11.59 6.60 11.68
C LEU A 289 12.42 7.68 12.39
N ILE A 290 11.86 8.34 13.40
CA ILE A 290 12.61 9.29 14.24
C ILE A 290 13.71 8.56 15.01
N GLN A 291 13.41 7.40 15.59
CA GLN A 291 14.40 6.57 16.25
C GLN A 291 15.50 6.12 15.27
N ALA A 292 15.15 5.77 14.03
CA ALA A 292 16.11 5.38 13.01
C ALA A 292 17.13 6.49 12.68
N LYS A 293 16.79 7.76 12.87
CA LYS A 293 17.74 8.88 12.70
C LYS A 293 18.91 8.84 13.71
N SER A 294 18.69 8.23 14.89
CA SER A 294 19.70 8.12 15.97
C SER A 294 20.45 6.78 16.00
N LEU A 295 20.10 5.83 15.10
CA LEU A 295 20.78 4.54 15.01
C LEU A 295 22.07 4.64 14.16
N ASP A 296 23.03 3.74 14.41
CA ASP A 296 24.09 3.44 13.45
C ASP A 296 23.47 2.72 12.25
N ARG A 297 23.53 3.36 11.10
CA ARG A 297 22.90 2.91 9.86
C ARG A 297 23.90 2.42 8.82
N MET A 298 25.19 2.30 9.21
CA MET A 298 26.23 1.80 8.33
C MET A 298 26.06 0.31 8.08
N ILE A 299 26.01 -0.06 6.80
CA ILE A 299 25.98 -1.47 6.39
C ILE A 299 27.41 -2.02 6.52
N PRO A 300 27.60 -3.18 7.16
CA PRO A 300 28.91 -3.81 7.26
C PRO A 300 29.59 -3.98 5.88
N GLU A 301 30.88 -3.69 5.78
CA GLU A 301 31.65 -3.70 4.51
C GLU A 301 31.63 -5.07 3.78
N GLY A 302 31.45 -6.17 4.53
CA GLY A 302 31.42 -7.52 3.98
C GLY A 302 30.16 -7.90 3.19
N ILE A 303 29.14 -7.02 3.09
CA ILE A 303 27.91 -7.31 2.36
C ILE A 303 28.08 -6.92 0.89
N PRO A 304 27.96 -7.90 -0.06
CA PRO A 304 28.10 -7.60 -1.48
C PRO A 304 27.14 -6.51 -1.97
N LEU A 305 27.60 -5.63 -2.84
CA LEU A 305 26.85 -4.54 -3.52
C LEU A 305 26.49 -3.34 -2.63
N ILE A 306 26.26 -3.52 -1.34
CA ILE A 306 25.73 -2.47 -0.45
C ILE A 306 26.62 -2.23 0.80
N GLY A 307 27.67 -3.01 0.99
CA GLY A 307 28.59 -2.86 2.13
C GLY A 307 29.26 -1.49 2.18
N GLY A 308 29.45 -0.96 3.37
CA GLY A 308 30.05 0.36 3.60
C GLY A 308 29.16 1.56 3.23
N GLN A 309 27.87 1.35 2.96
CA GLN A 309 26.93 2.41 2.69
C GLN A 309 26.06 2.70 3.91
N GLU A 310 25.66 3.96 4.07
CA GLU A 310 24.72 4.36 5.10
C GLU A 310 23.28 4.26 4.57
N LEU A 311 22.41 3.57 5.31
CA LEU A 311 20.98 3.51 4.99
C LEU A 311 20.28 4.80 5.38
N LEU A 312 19.35 5.26 4.55
CA LEU A 312 18.46 6.36 4.89
C LEU A 312 17.49 5.94 6.00
N PRO A 313 17.14 6.81 6.96
CA PRO A 313 16.16 6.50 8.01
C PRO A 313 14.84 5.96 7.47
N ALA A 314 14.36 6.53 6.37
CA ALA A 314 13.14 6.08 5.70
C ALA A 314 13.26 4.66 5.13
N GLN A 315 14.44 4.25 4.67
CA GLN A 315 14.68 2.89 4.19
C GLN A 315 14.62 1.88 5.34
N ILE A 316 15.18 2.20 6.51
CA ILE A 316 15.12 1.31 7.67
C ILE A 316 13.67 0.99 8.02
N SER A 317 12.82 2.00 8.16
CA SER A 317 11.42 1.81 8.53
C SER A 317 10.58 1.13 7.42
N ALA A 318 10.87 1.39 6.15
CA ALA A 318 10.08 0.93 5.03
C ALA A 318 10.52 -0.41 4.44
N VAL A 319 11.80 -0.81 4.61
CA VAL A 319 12.38 -1.99 3.96
C VAL A 319 12.38 -3.22 4.85
N PHE A 320 12.79 -3.08 6.12
CA PHE A 320 13.00 -4.25 6.97
C PHE A 320 11.71 -5.01 7.28
N ASN A 321 10.59 -4.31 7.49
CA ASN A 321 9.32 -4.98 7.76
C ASN A 321 8.88 -5.89 6.60
N PRO A 322 8.70 -5.41 5.35
CA PRO A 322 8.34 -6.28 4.25
C PRO A 322 9.41 -7.33 3.91
N LEU A 323 10.70 -7.03 4.09
CA LEU A 323 11.77 -8.01 3.93
C LEU A 323 11.62 -9.18 4.91
N PHE A 324 11.45 -8.90 6.20
CA PHE A 324 11.25 -9.94 7.19
C PHE A 324 9.97 -10.73 6.93
N ILE A 325 8.89 -10.09 6.50
CA ILE A 325 7.66 -10.80 6.13
C ILE A 325 7.94 -11.79 4.99
N LEU A 326 8.62 -11.35 3.92
CA LEU A 326 8.97 -12.22 2.78
C LEU A 326 9.82 -13.43 3.22
N LEU A 327 10.77 -13.23 4.13
CA LEU A 327 11.62 -14.30 4.67
C LEU A 327 10.87 -15.21 5.66
N LEU A 328 10.03 -14.64 6.50
CA LEU A 328 9.35 -15.38 7.56
C LEU A 328 8.14 -16.18 7.05
N ILE A 329 7.48 -15.75 5.96
CA ILE A 329 6.34 -16.47 5.38
C ILE A 329 6.65 -17.95 5.15
N PRO A 330 7.71 -18.35 4.44
CA PRO A 330 8.02 -19.75 4.24
C PRO A 330 8.41 -20.47 5.55
N ILE A 331 9.13 -19.81 6.44
CA ILE A 331 9.53 -20.36 7.75
C ILE A 331 8.29 -20.70 8.59
N PHE A 332 7.32 -19.80 8.67
CA PHE A 332 6.09 -20.04 9.40
C PHE A 332 5.21 -21.08 8.73
N ASN A 333 5.01 -21.00 7.41
CA ASN A 333 4.10 -21.91 6.70
C ASN A 333 4.61 -23.35 6.62
N TYR A 334 5.90 -23.56 6.44
CA TYR A 334 6.48 -24.89 6.24
C TYR A 334 7.16 -25.44 7.50
N GLY A 335 7.53 -24.58 8.47
CA GLY A 335 8.20 -24.97 9.70
C GLY A 335 7.33 -24.79 10.92
N ILE A 336 7.12 -23.54 11.36
CA ILE A 336 6.56 -23.22 12.69
C ILE A 336 5.10 -23.66 12.83
N TYR A 337 4.23 -23.30 11.87
CA TYR A 337 2.81 -23.65 11.95
C TYR A 337 2.57 -25.17 11.95
N PRO A 338 3.20 -25.99 11.09
CA PRO A 338 3.06 -27.44 11.18
C PRO A 338 3.56 -28.04 12.47
N LEU A 339 4.63 -27.48 13.09
CA LEU A 339 5.13 -27.94 14.37
C LEU A 339 4.14 -27.66 15.51
N ILE A 340 3.63 -26.43 15.58
CA ILE A 340 2.64 -26.04 16.59
C ILE A 340 1.34 -26.82 16.39
N ASP A 341 0.89 -27.00 15.16
CA ASP A 341 -0.39 -27.66 14.83
C ASP A 341 -0.44 -29.13 15.28
N ARG A 342 0.73 -29.80 15.45
CA ARG A 342 0.83 -31.16 16.01
C ARG A 342 0.43 -31.24 17.49
N VAL A 343 0.63 -30.14 18.23
CA VAL A 343 0.38 -30.08 19.68
C VAL A 343 -0.88 -29.27 19.98
N PHE A 344 -1.09 -28.21 19.22
CA PHE A 344 -2.17 -27.26 19.45
C PHE A 344 -2.79 -26.84 18.08
N PRO A 345 -4.00 -27.34 17.73
CA PRO A 345 -4.64 -27.06 16.47
C PRO A 345 -4.76 -25.56 16.17
N LEU A 346 -4.09 -25.10 15.10
CA LEU A 346 -3.99 -23.69 14.75
C LEU A 346 -5.16 -23.22 13.85
N SER A 347 -6.27 -22.80 14.48
CA SER A 347 -7.30 -22.07 13.74
C SER A 347 -6.84 -20.65 13.36
N PRO A 348 -7.45 -19.99 12.36
CA PRO A 348 -7.13 -18.60 12.00
C PRO A 348 -7.19 -17.63 13.19
N LEU A 349 -8.21 -17.75 14.05
CA LEU A 349 -8.36 -16.92 15.25
C LEU A 349 -7.25 -17.17 16.29
N ARG A 350 -6.79 -18.41 16.43
CA ARG A 350 -5.65 -18.73 17.32
C ARG A 350 -4.35 -18.13 16.83
N LYS A 351 -4.10 -18.13 15.51
CA LYS A 351 -2.94 -17.45 14.90
C LYS A 351 -2.98 -15.96 15.16
N ILE A 352 -4.14 -15.31 15.00
CA ILE A 352 -4.34 -13.89 15.31
C ILE A 352 -4.08 -13.64 16.81
N GLY A 353 -4.63 -14.46 17.72
CA GLY A 353 -4.43 -14.33 19.15
C GLY A 353 -2.95 -14.43 19.54
N ILE A 354 -2.23 -15.45 19.06
CA ILE A 354 -0.78 -15.59 19.30
C ILE A 354 -0.03 -14.36 18.79
N GLY A 355 -0.33 -13.87 17.60
CA GLY A 355 0.29 -12.67 17.03
C GLY A 355 0.05 -11.42 17.89
N LEU A 356 -1.16 -11.21 18.40
CA LEU A 356 -1.49 -10.12 19.31
C LEU A 356 -0.70 -10.19 20.62
N PHE A 357 -0.62 -11.37 21.24
CA PHE A 357 0.18 -11.58 22.46
C PHE A 357 1.68 -11.33 22.20
N THR A 358 2.20 -11.81 21.06
CA THR A 358 3.60 -11.57 20.68
C THR A 358 3.85 -10.07 20.50
N MET A 359 2.93 -9.33 19.87
CA MET A 359 3.06 -7.88 19.70
C MET A 359 3.04 -7.13 21.03
N LEU A 360 2.21 -7.57 21.99
CA LEU A 360 2.18 -6.99 23.33
C LEU A 360 3.51 -7.19 24.08
N SER A 361 4.23 -8.28 23.82
CA SER A 361 5.53 -8.53 24.44
C SER A 361 6.60 -7.50 24.05
N LEU A 362 6.45 -6.83 22.89
CA LEU A 362 7.36 -5.76 22.45
C LEU A 362 7.26 -4.49 23.32
N ILE A 363 6.22 -4.34 24.14
CA ILE A 363 6.10 -3.21 25.09
C ILE A 363 7.18 -3.27 26.16
N HIS A 364 7.83 -4.42 26.35
CA HIS A 364 8.86 -4.64 27.37
C HIS A 364 10.30 -4.41 26.84
N ILE A 365 10.46 -4.09 25.57
CA ILE A 365 11.72 -3.77 24.90
C ILE A 365 11.81 -2.26 24.68
#